data_ab8af87ecc09e8f313e6f9b92cf524c2
#
_entry.id   ab8af87ecc09e8f313e6f9b92cf524c2
#
_cell.length_a   1.000
_cell.length_b   1.000
_cell.length_c   1.000
_cell.angle_alpha   90.00
_cell.angle_beta   90.00
_cell.angle_gamma   90.00
#
_symmetry.space_group_name_H-M   'P 1'
#
loop_
_entity.id
_entity.type
_entity.pdbx_description
1 polymer ?
#
loop_
_entity_poly.entity_id
_entity_poly.type
_entity_poly.pdbx_seq_one_letter_code
_entity_poly.pdbx_strand_id
1 'polypeptide(L)'
;MTEKYKLQQEDINSMDLTSDTLAKLKQILPEVFTEGADGKLSVDMEKLKIALGGAVDVGADNQTRFSFGWSGKKQAQALANQPSTATLRPSIEDSKNWDNTQNVYIEGDNLEVLKLLQKSYYGQIKMIYIDPPYNTGKDFVYKDNFHDNVKNYL
;
A
#
# COMPACT_ATOMS: atom_id res chain seq x y z
N MET A 1 14.53 18.18 33.39
CA MET A 1 13.52 17.10 33.42
C MET A 1 13.20 16.77 31.96
N THR A 2 13.68 15.64 31.49
CA THR A 2 13.35 15.16 30.13
C THR A 2 11.93 14.60 30.18
N GLU A 3 10.98 15.31 29.58
CA GLU A 3 9.65 14.78 29.32
C GLU A 3 9.81 13.49 28.51
N LYS A 4 9.44 12.35 29.08
CA LYS A 4 9.43 11.08 28.36
C LYS A 4 8.31 11.18 27.33
N TYR A 5 8.68 11.30 26.05
CA TYR A 5 7.75 11.20 24.93
C TYR A 5 6.99 9.87 25.02
N LYS A 6 5.67 9.93 25.16
CA LYS A 6 4.82 8.74 25.14
C LYS A 6 4.41 8.49 23.71
N LEU A 7 4.92 7.42 23.11
CA LEU A 7 4.46 6.93 21.82
C LEU A 7 2.95 6.71 21.83
N GLN A 8 2.26 7.32 20.88
CA GLN A 8 0.85 7.05 20.63
C GLN A 8 0.74 5.85 19.66
N GLN A 9 -0.43 5.21 19.62
CA GLN A 9 -0.65 4.09 18.70
C GLN A 9 -0.41 4.48 17.22
N GLU A 10 -0.72 5.74 16.88
CA GLU A 10 -0.48 6.31 15.54
C GLU A 10 1.01 6.44 15.19
N ASP A 11 1.88 6.60 16.19
CA ASP A 11 3.33 6.66 15.97
C ASP A 11 3.93 5.29 15.62
N ILE A 12 3.28 4.23 16.05
CA ILE A 12 3.76 2.84 15.91
C ILE A 12 3.32 2.24 14.57
N ASN A 13 2.15 2.62 14.07
CA ASN A 13 1.58 2.07 12.84
C ASN A 13 2.24 2.69 11.60
N SER A 14 2.23 1.94 10.49
CA SER A 14 2.53 2.50 9.18
C SER A 14 1.48 3.56 8.78
N MET A 15 1.74 4.33 7.70
CA MET A 15 0.78 5.31 7.20
C MET A 15 -0.54 4.64 6.80
N ASP A 16 -1.66 5.23 7.21
CA ASP A 16 -2.98 4.91 6.68
C ASP A 16 -3.23 5.78 5.43
N LEU A 17 -2.82 5.25 4.28
CA LEU A 17 -2.94 5.95 3.00
C LEU A 17 -4.40 6.24 2.62
N THR A 18 -5.33 5.42 3.06
CA THR A 18 -6.76 5.62 2.78
C THR A 18 -7.30 6.82 3.53
N SER A 19 -7.06 6.88 4.81
CA SER A 19 -7.49 8.01 5.65
C SER A 19 -6.80 9.32 5.24
N ASP A 20 -5.51 9.28 4.92
CA ASP A 20 -4.77 10.45 4.44
C ASP A 20 -5.31 10.95 3.09
N THR A 21 -5.61 10.05 2.16
CA THR A 21 -6.20 10.38 0.86
C THR A 21 -7.59 11.00 1.01
N LEU A 22 -8.44 10.44 1.87
CA LEU A 22 -9.76 10.97 2.14
C LEU A 22 -9.69 12.37 2.79
N ALA A 23 -8.75 12.58 3.72
CA ALA A 23 -8.52 13.88 4.33
C ALA A 23 -8.11 14.95 3.31
N LYS A 24 -7.19 14.61 2.40
CA LYS A 24 -6.77 15.48 1.30
C LYS A 24 -7.92 15.77 0.33
N LEU A 25 -8.68 14.76 -0.05
CA LEU A 25 -9.84 14.94 -0.92
C LEU A 25 -10.88 15.86 -0.28
N LYS A 26 -11.13 15.70 1.03
CA LYS A 26 -12.04 16.58 1.79
C LYS A 26 -11.59 18.02 1.82
N GLN A 27 -10.28 18.28 1.84
CA GLN A 27 -9.75 19.66 1.78
C GLN A 27 -9.96 20.29 0.41
N ILE A 28 -9.90 19.51 -0.67
CA ILE A 28 -9.98 20.01 -2.05
C ILE A 28 -11.44 20.09 -2.53
N LEU A 29 -12.24 19.09 -2.20
CA LEU A 29 -13.62 18.91 -2.65
C LEU A 29 -14.54 18.53 -1.47
N PRO A 30 -14.75 19.41 -0.50
CA PRO A 30 -15.59 19.13 0.67
C PRO A 30 -17.05 18.78 0.30
N GLU A 31 -17.55 19.32 -0.79
CA GLU A 31 -18.93 19.13 -1.28
C GLU A 31 -19.23 17.71 -1.75
N VAL A 32 -18.21 16.91 -2.05
CA VAL A 32 -18.41 15.52 -2.50
C VAL A 32 -18.63 14.54 -1.35
N PHE A 33 -18.57 15.02 -0.11
CA PHE A 33 -18.80 14.19 1.06
C PHE A 33 -20.25 14.28 1.53
N THR A 34 -20.77 13.13 1.97
CA THR A 34 -22.06 13.01 2.63
C THR A 34 -21.91 12.27 3.94
N GLU A 35 -22.71 12.64 4.91
CA GLU A 35 -22.82 11.92 6.17
C GLU A 35 -23.83 10.80 6.05
N GLY A 36 -23.42 9.58 6.31
CA GLY A 36 -24.32 8.42 6.32
C GLY A 36 -25.18 8.38 7.59
N ALA A 37 -26.14 7.49 7.60
CA ALA A 37 -27.04 7.29 8.75
C ALA A 37 -26.30 6.85 10.03
N ASP A 38 -25.08 6.37 9.89
CA ASP A 38 -24.16 5.97 10.97
C ASP A 38 -23.24 7.11 11.45
N GLY A 39 -23.45 8.33 10.95
CA GLY A 39 -22.62 9.50 11.26
C GLY A 39 -21.26 9.50 10.60
N LYS A 40 -20.94 8.53 9.74
CA LYS A 40 -19.68 8.49 9.03
C LYS A 40 -19.73 9.27 7.73
N LEU A 41 -18.68 10.04 7.48
CA LEU A 41 -18.49 10.72 6.20
C LEU A 41 -18.05 9.71 5.13
N SER A 42 -18.73 9.75 3.99
CA SER A 42 -18.40 8.96 2.80
C SER A 42 -18.37 9.84 1.56
N VAL A 43 -17.63 9.42 0.54
CA VAL A 43 -17.60 10.10 -0.76
C VAL A 43 -18.84 9.74 -1.55
N ASP A 44 -19.62 10.75 -1.90
CA ASP A 44 -20.75 10.61 -2.78
C ASP A 44 -20.28 10.62 -4.24
N MET A 45 -20.43 9.50 -4.90
CA MET A 45 -19.93 9.31 -6.27
C MET A 45 -20.67 10.18 -7.29
N GLU A 46 -21.95 10.48 -7.08
CA GLU A 46 -22.70 11.36 -7.98
C GLU A 46 -22.24 12.82 -7.85
N LYS A 47 -22.04 13.28 -6.61
CA LYS A 47 -21.48 14.61 -6.37
C LYS A 47 -20.04 14.73 -6.90
N LEU A 48 -19.22 13.69 -6.75
CA LEU A 48 -17.88 13.65 -7.31
C LEU A 48 -17.88 13.74 -8.84
N LYS A 49 -18.79 13.02 -9.50
CA LYS A 49 -18.98 13.12 -10.97
C LYS A 49 -19.36 14.53 -11.40
N ILE A 50 -20.29 15.16 -10.68
CA ILE A 50 -20.71 16.53 -10.96
C ILE A 50 -19.55 17.50 -10.78
N ALA A 51 -18.82 17.42 -9.68
CA ALA A 51 -17.69 18.29 -9.38
C ALA A 51 -16.55 18.19 -10.40
N LEU A 52 -16.29 17.00 -10.94
CA LEU A 52 -15.24 16.74 -11.93
C LEU A 52 -15.73 16.85 -13.38
N GLY A 53 -17.02 17.04 -13.59
CA GLY A 53 -17.61 17.16 -14.93
C GLY A 53 -17.32 15.96 -15.80
N GLY A 54 -16.99 16.19 -17.08
CA GLY A 54 -16.66 15.14 -18.05
C GLY A 54 -15.29 14.47 -17.86
N ALA A 55 -14.51 14.89 -16.85
CA ALA A 55 -13.21 14.28 -16.55
C ALA A 55 -13.32 12.90 -15.87
N VAL A 56 -14.49 12.56 -15.34
CA VAL A 56 -14.75 11.25 -14.75
C VAL A 56 -15.27 10.29 -15.80
N ASP A 57 -14.45 9.31 -16.13
CA ASP A 57 -14.87 8.20 -16.94
C ASP A 57 -15.71 7.24 -16.11
N VAL A 58 -16.99 7.30 -16.28
CA VAL A 58 -18.01 6.49 -15.57
C VAL A 58 -18.13 5.06 -16.09
N GLY A 59 -17.23 4.64 -16.98
CA GLY A 59 -17.17 3.25 -17.40
C GLY A 59 -18.46 2.73 -18.06
N ALA A 60 -19.14 3.57 -18.83
CA ALA A 60 -20.36 3.15 -19.54
C ALA A 60 -20.09 2.05 -20.59
N ASP A 61 -18.80 1.80 -20.88
CA ASP A 61 -18.42 0.74 -21.80
C ASP A 61 -17.18 0.00 -21.28
N ASN A 62 -17.42 -1.08 -20.55
CA ASN A 62 -16.37 -2.04 -20.16
C ASN A 62 -15.66 -2.70 -21.35
N GLN A 63 -16.06 -2.37 -22.58
CA GLN A 63 -15.57 -3.00 -23.80
C GLN A 63 -14.41 -2.27 -24.47
N THR A 64 -14.15 -1.01 -24.14
CA THR A 64 -13.14 -0.20 -24.83
C THR A 64 -11.82 -0.01 -24.09
N ARG A 65 -11.73 -0.42 -22.81
CA ARG A 65 -10.48 -0.33 -22.04
C ARG A 65 -9.78 -1.67 -21.96
N PHE A 66 -8.60 -1.74 -22.54
CA PHE A 66 -7.70 -2.86 -22.26
C PHE A 66 -7.27 -2.79 -20.80
N SER A 67 -7.66 -3.77 -20.00
CA SER A 67 -7.25 -3.89 -18.60
C SER A 67 -6.59 -5.24 -18.35
N PHE A 68 -5.46 -5.21 -17.65
CA PHE A 68 -4.81 -6.43 -17.19
C PHE A 68 -5.39 -6.79 -15.83
N GLY A 69 -6.06 -7.93 -15.77
CA GLY A 69 -6.72 -8.42 -14.56
C GLY A 69 -6.34 -9.87 -14.27
N TRP A 70 -6.29 -10.24 -12.98
CA TRP A 70 -6.11 -11.61 -12.49
C TRP A 70 -6.93 -11.82 -11.24
N SER A 71 -7.11 -13.09 -10.84
CA SER A 71 -7.75 -13.43 -9.58
C SER A 71 -6.95 -12.85 -8.40
N GLY A 72 -7.62 -12.16 -7.47
CA GLY A 72 -6.96 -11.55 -6.31
C GLY A 72 -6.39 -10.14 -6.50
N LYS A 73 -6.38 -9.55 -7.71
CA LYS A 73 -5.84 -8.19 -7.94
C LYS A 73 -6.46 -7.13 -7.01
N LYS A 74 -7.79 -7.10 -6.90
CA LYS A 74 -8.50 -6.15 -6.03
C LYS A 74 -8.16 -6.35 -4.57
N GLN A 75 -8.02 -7.61 -4.15
CA GLN A 75 -7.63 -7.96 -2.78
C GLN A 75 -6.19 -7.50 -2.48
N ALA A 76 -5.25 -7.72 -3.40
CA ALA A 76 -3.87 -7.25 -3.26
C ALA A 76 -3.80 -5.71 -3.14
N GLN A 77 -4.57 -4.99 -3.95
CA GLN A 77 -4.66 -3.53 -3.85
C GLN A 77 -5.24 -3.06 -2.51
N ALA A 78 -6.29 -3.73 -2.01
CA ALA A 78 -6.87 -3.42 -0.70
C ALA A 78 -5.87 -3.70 0.43
N LEU A 79 -5.14 -4.81 0.36
CA LEU A 79 -4.13 -5.19 1.35
C LEU A 79 -2.98 -4.18 1.41
N ALA A 80 -2.56 -3.63 0.28
CA ALA A 80 -1.51 -2.61 0.22
C ALA A 80 -1.90 -1.32 0.98
N ASN A 81 -3.19 -1.00 1.04
CA ASN A 81 -3.69 0.18 1.74
C ASN A 81 -3.94 -0.04 3.25
N GLN A 82 -3.86 -1.29 3.73
CA GLN A 82 -4.02 -1.57 5.17
C GLN A 82 -2.75 -1.20 5.92
N PRO A 83 -2.83 -0.43 7.02
CA PRO A 83 -1.67 -0.13 7.85
C PRO A 83 -1.05 -1.39 8.46
N SER A 84 0.27 -1.39 8.59
CA SER A 84 1.00 -2.42 9.32
C SER A 84 1.26 -1.99 10.76
N THR A 85 1.12 -2.92 11.70
CA THR A 85 1.50 -2.75 13.11
C THR A 85 2.87 -3.35 13.41
N ALA A 86 3.56 -3.90 12.41
CA ALA A 86 4.90 -4.43 12.54
C ALA A 86 5.94 -3.34 12.81
N THR A 87 7.13 -3.73 13.19
CA THR A 87 8.26 -2.81 13.40
C THR A 87 9.55 -3.42 12.86
N LEU A 88 10.44 -2.56 12.34
CA LEU A 88 11.79 -2.95 11.98
C LEU A 88 12.66 -3.06 13.24
N ARG A 89 13.41 -4.14 13.35
CA ARG A 89 14.35 -4.37 14.44
C ARG A 89 15.78 -4.29 13.93
N PRO A 90 16.64 -3.47 14.53
CA PRO A 90 18.04 -3.43 14.15
C PRO A 90 18.74 -4.75 14.55
N SER A 91 19.57 -5.29 13.64
CA SER A 91 20.47 -6.43 13.90
C SER A 91 21.91 -5.93 13.86
N ILE A 92 22.35 -5.35 14.97
CA ILE A 92 23.68 -4.71 15.05
C ILE A 92 24.79 -5.75 14.91
N GLU A 93 24.57 -6.95 15.49
CA GLU A 93 25.56 -8.04 15.47
C GLU A 93 25.85 -8.55 14.04
N ASP A 94 24.85 -8.54 13.17
CA ASP A 94 24.97 -8.98 11.77
C ASP A 94 25.34 -7.82 10.83
N SER A 95 25.37 -6.60 11.34
CA SER A 95 25.64 -5.41 10.55
C SER A 95 27.14 -5.14 10.39
N LYS A 96 27.52 -4.67 9.20
CA LYS A 96 28.90 -4.26 8.92
C LYS A 96 28.98 -2.73 8.88
N ASN A 97 29.92 -2.18 9.65
CA ASN A 97 30.14 -0.73 9.74
C ASN A 97 28.87 0.03 10.16
N TRP A 98 28.14 -0.48 11.14
CA TRP A 98 26.84 0.07 11.59
C TRP A 98 26.84 1.59 11.76
N ASP A 99 27.87 2.14 12.41
CA ASP A 99 27.92 3.57 12.74
C ASP A 99 28.20 4.48 11.53
N ASN A 100 28.73 3.93 10.44
CA ASN A 100 29.24 4.73 9.31
C ASN A 100 28.56 4.42 7.98
N THR A 101 27.82 3.32 7.87
CA THR A 101 27.13 2.96 6.63
C THR A 101 25.83 3.71 6.48
N GLN A 102 25.51 4.10 5.25
CA GLN A 102 24.19 4.61 4.87
C GLN A 102 23.39 3.56 4.07
N ASN A 103 23.98 2.39 3.84
CA ASN A 103 23.30 1.29 3.17
C ASN A 103 22.47 0.51 4.17
N VAL A 104 21.27 0.12 3.78
CA VAL A 104 20.32 -0.63 4.61
C VAL A 104 19.95 -1.92 3.91
N TYR A 105 20.07 -3.04 4.62
CA TYR A 105 19.53 -4.33 4.23
C TYR A 105 18.36 -4.66 5.14
N ILE A 106 17.20 -5.00 4.56
CA ILE A 106 15.99 -5.31 5.32
C ILE A 106 15.48 -6.67 4.88
N GLU A 107 15.27 -7.56 5.82
CA GLU A 107 14.72 -8.88 5.61
C GLU A 107 13.29 -8.95 6.15
N GLY A 108 12.34 -9.48 5.35
CA GLY A 108 10.96 -9.63 5.75
C GLY A 108 10.01 -9.76 4.56
N ASP A 109 8.71 -9.83 4.86
CA ASP A 109 7.68 -9.76 3.83
C ASP A 109 7.75 -8.41 3.10
N ASN A 110 7.83 -8.44 1.79
CA ASN A 110 8.04 -7.24 0.98
C ASN A 110 6.95 -6.20 1.18
N LEU A 111 5.68 -6.60 1.24
CA LEU A 111 4.58 -5.66 1.40
C LEU A 111 4.61 -4.99 2.77
N GLU A 112 4.84 -5.77 3.83
CA GLU A 112 4.93 -5.24 5.20
C GLU A 112 6.12 -4.30 5.36
N VAL A 113 7.30 -4.67 4.84
CA VAL A 113 8.50 -3.82 4.84
C VAL A 113 8.24 -2.50 4.12
N LEU A 114 7.65 -2.54 2.92
CA LEU A 114 7.34 -1.33 2.15
C LEU A 114 6.37 -0.40 2.89
N LYS A 115 5.36 -0.95 3.59
CA LYS A 115 4.47 -0.15 4.44
C LYS A 115 5.22 0.57 5.56
N LEU A 116 6.16 -0.12 6.21
CA LEU A 116 6.96 0.47 7.29
C LEU A 116 7.92 1.56 6.79
N LEU A 117 8.42 1.42 5.56
CA LEU A 117 9.32 2.40 4.96
C LEU A 117 8.62 3.69 4.50
N GLN A 118 7.30 3.68 4.35
CA GLN A 118 6.56 4.83 3.83
C GLN A 118 6.83 6.12 4.62
N LYS A 119 6.82 6.07 5.95
CA LYS A 119 7.04 7.27 6.79
C LYS A 119 8.39 7.94 6.53
N SER A 120 9.43 7.16 6.23
CA SER A 120 10.79 7.68 6.10
C SER A 120 11.22 7.93 4.65
N TYR A 121 10.65 7.19 3.70
CA TYR A 121 11.14 7.18 2.32
C TYR A 121 10.09 7.58 1.27
N TYR A 122 8.88 7.97 1.67
CA TYR A 122 7.85 8.38 0.73
C TYR A 122 8.33 9.52 -0.18
N GLY A 123 8.26 9.31 -1.49
CA GLY A 123 8.70 10.29 -2.49
C GLY A 123 10.22 10.50 -2.60
N GLN A 124 11.06 9.72 -1.87
CA GLN A 124 12.51 9.88 -1.87
C GLN A 124 13.26 8.85 -2.75
N ILE A 125 12.55 7.83 -3.22
CA ILE A 125 13.17 6.78 -4.04
C ILE A 125 13.44 7.28 -5.44
N LYS A 126 14.69 7.21 -5.90
CA LYS A 126 15.12 7.64 -7.24
C LYS A 126 15.11 6.51 -8.26
N MET A 127 15.41 5.30 -7.83
CA MET A 127 15.47 4.13 -8.70
C MET A 127 15.06 2.89 -7.94
N ILE A 128 14.34 1.99 -8.61
CA ILE A 128 13.99 0.68 -8.10
C ILE A 128 14.51 -0.36 -9.10
N TYR A 129 15.36 -1.26 -8.61
CA TYR A 129 15.80 -2.44 -9.35
C TYR A 129 15.19 -3.67 -8.72
N ILE A 130 14.53 -4.50 -9.52
CA ILE A 130 13.82 -5.69 -9.05
C ILE A 130 14.44 -6.92 -9.69
N ASP A 131 14.76 -7.89 -8.87
CA ASP A 131 15.09 -9.25 -9.27
C ASP A 131 14.09 -10.23 -8.62
N PRO A 132 12.90 -10.37 -9.21
CA PRO A 132 11.84 -11.19 -8.63
C PRO A 132 12.16 -12.67 -8.82
N PRO A 133 11.65 -13.56 -7.96
CA PRO A 133 11.81 -15.00 -8.14
C PRO A 133 11.15 -15.43 -9.46
N TYR A 134 11.88 -16.22 -10.23
CA TYR A 134 11.37 -16.79 -11.47
C TYR A 134 10.61 -18.08 -11.16
N ASN A 135 9.39 -18.21 -11.68
CA ASN A 135 8.63 -19.43 -11.57
C ASN A 135 9.14 -20.49 -12.57
N THR A 136 10.26 -21.11 -12.24
CA THR A 136 10.90 -22.15 -13.10
C THR A 136 10.46 -23.58 -12.76
N GLY A 137 9.58 -23.77 -11.77
CA GLY A 137 9.10 -25.08 -11.34
C GLY A 137 10.12 -25.90 -10.54
N LYS A 138 11.23 -25.31 -10.10
CA LYS A 138 12.27 -25.97 -9.30
C LYS A 138 12.71 -25.08 -8.13
N ASP A 139 12.78 -25.68 -6.94
CA ASP A 139 13.48 -25.20 -5.74
C ASP A 139 13.26 -23.75 -5.30
N PHE A 140 12.07 -23.20 -5.52
CA PHE A 140 11.69 -21.91 -4.94
C PHE A 140 10.95 -22.10 -3.63
N VAL A 141 11.19 -21.20 -2.70
CA VAL A 141 10.51 -21.13 -1.40
C VAL A 141 9.00 -20.85 -1.57
N TYR A 142 8.61 -20.29 -2.70
CA TYR A 142 7.24 -19.97 -3.05
C TYR A 142 6.55 -21.18 -3.71
N LYS A 143 5.30 -21.40 -3.33
CA LYS A 143 4.49 -22.52 -3.86
C LYS A 143 3.91 -22.27 -5.25
N ASP A 144 4.10 -21.08 -5.80
CA ASP A 144 3.62 -20.72 -7.11
C ASP A 144 4.50 -21.34 -8.20
N ASN A 145 3.85 -21.99 -9.14
CA ASN A 145 4.50 -22.68 -10.25
C ASN A 145 3.71 -22.41 -11.53
N PHE A 146 4.33 -21.92 -12.58
CA PHE A 146 3.66 -21.66 -13.86
C PHE A 146 3.14 -22.95 -14.54
N HIS A 147 3.52 -24.12 -14.05
CA HIS A 147 2.98 -25.42 -14.46
C HIS A 147 1.75 -25.84 -13.66
N ASP A 148 1.30 -25.04 -12.71
CA ASP A 148 0.13 -25.35 -11.91
C ASP A 148 -1.12 -25.43 -12.78
N ASN A 149 -1.88 -26.51 -12.53
CA ASN A 149 -3.14 -26.73 -13.23
C ASN A 149 -4.21 -25.74 -12.79
N VAL A 150 -5.18 -25.48 -13.67
CA VAL A 150 -6.36 -24.62 -13.42
C VAL A 150 -7.05 -24.92 -12.07
N LYS A 151 -6.93 -26.14 -11.54
CA LYS A 151 -7.47 -26.54 -10.22
C LYS A 151 -6.85 -25.79 -9.04
N ASN A 152 -5.67 -25.21 -9.18
CA ASN A 152 -5.01 -24.45 -8.12
C ASN A 152 -5.44 -22.98 -8.11
N TYR A 153 -6.23 -22.56 -9.11
CA TYR A 153 -6.73 -21.19 -9.27
C TYR A 153 -8.24 -21.08 -9.07
N LEU A 154 -8.92 -22.19 -8.83
CA LEU A 154 -10.35 -22.29 -8.51
C LEU A 154 -10.53 -22.57 -7.01
#